data_3e45892832aa6dce0c7668cd37f174a0
#
_entry.id   3e45892832aa6dce0c7668cd37f174a0
#
_cell.length_a   1.000
_cell.length_b   1.000
_cell.length_c   1.000
_cell.angle_alpha   90.00
_cell.angle_beta   90.00
_cell.angle_gamma   90.00
#
_symmetry.space_group_name_H-M   'P 1'
#
loop_
_entity.id
_entity.type
_entity.pdbx_description
1 polymer ?
#
loop_
_entity_poly.entity_id
_entity_poly.type
_entity_poly.pdbx_seq_one_letter_code
_entity_poly.pdbx_strand_id
1 'polypeptide(L)'
;MKIYFIYRCLYGEDFIQPSLLSIKDYADKIFVFWTDTPFGNITEVNYKGLIQSVPKPIDRILERIDELNLLNLTRTYAHFPDPMNQVTVLINDFVLPNYEKPDLIVFLEPDMVWRKDHLLHALNSLPDHISYVAQVELWRTPQFRIPERSRRPGAIFYNMKNLSQIPPTGRDGCPAPVSRVPAIPALIHNFGFCMSERNMLWKHILALGFARKIRDRVPNEDWYEKKWLSWDFETNNKNLEISIGHEHWIPCAIPYTDELPETITWTK
;
A
#
# COMPACT_ATOMS: atom_id res chain seq x y z
N MET A 1 19.73 14.72 7.62
CA MET A 1 18.50 14.13 8.18
C MET A 1 18.56 12.65 7.90
N LYS A 2 18.51 11.81 8.95
CA LYS A 2 18.52 10.34 8.82
C LYS A 2 17.11 9.84 8.57
N ILE A 3 16.87 9.16 7.43
CA ILE A 3 15.54 8.76 6.98
C ILE A 3 15.47 7.25 6.84
N TYR A 4 14.48 6.64 7.50
CA TYR A 4 14.16 5.23 7.36
C TYR A 4 12.83 5.06 6.63
N PHE A 5 12.83 4.21 5.60
CA PHE A 5 11.62 3.79 4.91
C PHE A 5 11.22 2.40 5.37
N ILE A 6 9.93 2.21 5.66
CA ILE A 6 9.39 0.96 6.18
C ILE A 6 8.27 0.48 5.28
N TYR A 7 8.40 -0.74 4.80
CA TYR A 7 7.44 -1.44 3.98
C TYR A 7 6.82 -2.60 4.74
N ARG A 8 5.52 -2.80 4.52
CA ARG A 8 4.79 -4.00 4.91
C ARG A 8 4.34 -4.73 3.66
N CYS A 9 4.85 -5.95 3.44
CA CYS A 9 4.66 -6.70 2.21
C CYS A 9 3.96 -8.03 2.42
N LEU A 10 2.87 -8.26 1.70
CA LEU A 10 2.26 -9.55 1.48
C LEU A 10 2.06 -9.81 -0.02
N TYR A 11 1.46 -8.87 -0.72
CA TYR A 11 1.31 -8.83 -2.18
C TYR A 11 1.86 -7.50 -2.68
N GLY A 12 2.39 -7.46 -3.90
CA GLY A 12 2.92 -6.22 -4.47
C GLY A 12 4.15 -6.44 -5.35
N GLU A 13 4.38 -7.68 -5.79
CA GLU A 13 5.49 -8.06 -6.66
C GLU A 13 5.56 -7.22 -7.95
N ASP A 14 4.41 -6.75 -8.44
CA ASP A 14 4.33 -5.93 -9.66
C ASP A 14 4.97 -4.55 -9.47
N PHE A 15 4.95 -3.99 -8.25
CA PHE A 15 5.35 -2.60 -8.02
C PHE A 15 6.41 -2.41 -6.93
N ILE A 16 6.86 -3.46 -6.25
CA ILE A 16 7.87 -3.32 -5.19
C ILE A 16 9.18 -2.72 -5.71
N GLN A 17 9.64 -3.11 -6.90
CA GLN A 17 10.87 -2.56 -7.48
C GLN A 17 10.73 -1.08 -7.85
N PRO A 18 9.72 -0.63 -8.64
CA PRO A 18 9.49 0.79 -8.86
C PRO A 18 9.36 1.59 -7.57
N SER A 19 8.69 1.05 -6.57
CA SER A 19 8.52 1.69 -5.26
C SER A 19 9.87 1.89 -4.57
N LEU A 20 10.69 0.86 -4.44
CA LEU A 20 12.02 0.92 -3.85
C LEU A 20 12.95 1.86 -4.63
N LEU A 21 12.93 1.80 -5.96
CA LEU A 21 13.73 2.69 -6.82
C LEU A 21 13.34 4.16 -6.65
N SER A 22 12.07 4.45 -6.37
CA SER A 22 11.60 5.83 -6.18
C SER A 22 12.13 6.49 -4.90
N ILE A 23 12.59 5.69 -3.91
CA ILE A 23 13.04 6.21 -2.60
C ILE A 23 14.50 5.94 -2.28
N LYS A 24 15.19 5.07 -3.03
CA LYS A 24 16.51 4.52 -2.66
C LYS A 24 17.57 5.58 -2.39
N ASP A 25 17.55 6.68 -3.15
CA ASP A 25 18.55 7.76 -3.07
C ASP A 25 18.31 8.70 -1.86
N TYR A 26 17.19 8.54 -1.17
CA TYR A 26 16.79 9.34 -0.01
C TYR A 26 16.79 8.54 1.30
N ALA A 27 16.98 7.23 1.21
CA ALA A 27 16.91 6.32 2.34
C ALA A 27 18.28 6.05 2.96
N ASP A 28 18.46 6.34 4.24
CA ASP A 28 19.60 5.81 5.01
C ASP A 28 19.41 4.32 5.29
N LYS A 29 18.18 3.88 5.55
CA LYS A 29 17.80 2.47 5.67
C LYS A 29 16.42 2.21 5.10
N ILE A 30 16.24 1.01 4.56
CA ILE A 30 14.97 0.48 4.07
C ILE A 30 14.68 -0.82 4.82
N PHE A 31 13.52 -0.89 5.45
CA PHE A 31 13.06 -2.09 6.13
C PHE A 31 11.87 -2.67 5.37
N VAL A 32 12.00 -3.91 4.94
CA VAL A 32 10.90 -4.65 4.32
C VAL A 32 10.45 -5.74 5.31
N PHE A 33 9.33 -5.50 5.95
CA PHE A 33 8.65 -6.50 6.77
C PHE A 33 7.69 -7.29 5.88
N TRP A 34 7.92 -8.58 5.80
CA TRP A 34 7.18 -9.46 4.91
C TRP A 34 6.49 -10.60 5.67
N THR A 35 5.39 -11.08 5.10
CA THR A 35 4.68 -12.27 5.57
C THR A 35 4.25 -13.11 4.37
N ASP A 36 4.11 -14.41 4.59
CA ASP A 36 3.56 -15.36 3.62
C ASP A 36 2.11 -15.76 3.94
N THR A 37 1.56 -15.19 5.00
CA THR A 37 0.23 -15.53 5.49
C THR A 37 -0.67 -14.31 5.52
N PRO A 38 -1.84 -14.34 4.89
CA PRO A 38 -2.82 -13.27 4.92
C PRO A 38 -3.37 -12.99 6.33
N PHE A 39 -3.93 -11.79 6.50
CA PHE A 39 -4.63 -11.42 7.73
C PHE A 39 -5.74 -12.42 8.06
N GLY A 40 -5.90 -12.73 9.35
CA GLY A 40 -6.86 -13.72 9.82
C GLY A 40 -6.40 -15.17 9.62
N ASN A 41 -5.14 -15.41 9.28
CA ASN A 41 -4.56 -16.75 9.03
C ASN A 41 -5.33 -17.56 7.98
N ILE A 42 -5.85 -16.87 6.96
CA ILE A 42 -6.61 -17.52 5.89
C ILE A 42 -5.66 -18.29 5.00
N THR A 43 -5.79 -19.62 4.98
CA THR A 43 -4.99 -20.52 4.13
C THR A 43 -5.77 -21.05 2.94
N GLU A 44 -7.10 -21.05 3.04
CA GLU A 44 -8.00 -21.52 2.00
C GLU A 44 -9.21 -20.61 1.89
N VAL A 45 -9.74 -20.47 0.69
CA VAL A 45 -10.96 -19.71 0.42
C VAL A 45 -11.87 -20.49 -0.51
N ASN A 46 -13.19 -20.40 -0.28
CA ASN A 46 -14.17 -20.87 -1.24
C ASN A 46 -14.51 -19.69 -2.17
N TYR A 47 -14.10 -19.83 -3.43
CA TYR A 47 -14.43 -18.87 -4.47
C TYR A 47 -15.26 -19.54 -5.55
N LYS A 48 -16.50 -19.09 -5.73
CA LYS A 48 -17.48 -19.65 -6.67
C LYS A 48 -17.69 -21.17 -6.54
N GLY A 49 -17.71 -21.65 -5.30
CA GLY A 49 -17.93 -23.08 -5.01
C GLY A 49 -16.66 -23.95 -5.08
N LEU A 50 -15.51 -23.38 -5.42
CA LEU A 50 -14.24 -24.08 -5.45
C LEU A 50 -13.36 -23.67 -4.27
N ILE A 51 -12.86 -24.64 -3.52
CA ILE A 51 -11.85 -24.40 -2.47
C ILE A 51 -10.51 -24.18 -3.15
N GLN A 52 -9.89 -23.05 -2.85
CA GLN A 52 -8.59 -22.69 -3.38
C GLN A 52 -7.64 -22.35 -2.23
N SER A 53 -6.44 -22.90 -2.27
CA SER A 53 -5.38 -22.50 -1.35
C SER A 53 -4.87 -21.11 -1.67
N VAL A 54 -4.69 -20.29 -0.65
CA VAL A 54 -4.13 -18.94 -0.80
C VAL A 54 -2.64 -19.11 -1.16
N PRO A 55 -2.16 -18.56 -2.28
CA PRO A 55 -0.76 -18.69 -2.67
C PRO A 55 0.13 -17.89 -1.73
N LYS A 56 1.35 -18.35 -1.58
CA LYS A 56 2.43 -17.62 -0.94
C LYS A 56 3.14 -16.75 -1.99
N PRO A 57 2.80 -15.48 -2.12
CA PRO A 57 3.37 -14.62 -3.17
C PRO A 57 4.76 -14.12 -2.84
N ILE A 58 5.21 -14.35 -1.60
CA ILE A 58 6.37 -13.66 -1.04
C ILE A 58 7.69 -14.00 -1.75
N ASP A 59 7.84 -15.22 -2.25
CA ASP A 59 9.08 -15.61 -2.93
C ASP A 59 9.39 -14.68 -4.11
N ARG A 60 8.38 -14.33 -4.90
CA ARG A 60 8.53 -13.38 -6.01
C ARG A 60 8.84 -11.96 -5.56
N ILE A 61 8.27 -11.51 -4.44
CA ILE A 61 8.59 -10.20 -3.87
C ILE A 61 10.05 -10.17 -3.44
N LEU A 62 10.53 -11.23 -2.76
CA LEU A 62 11.91 -11.30 -2.31
C LEU A 62 12.89 -11.38 -3.47
N GLU A 63 12.61 -12.15 -4.51
CA GLU A 63 13.39 -12.17 -5.74
C GLU A 63 13.51 -10.77 -6.37
N ARG A 64 12.39 -10.07 -6.50
CA ARG A 64 12.35 -8.70 -7.04
C ARG A 64 13.15 -7.70 -6.20
N ILE A 65 13.15 -7.85 -4.89
CA ILE A 65 13.95 -7.02 -3.99
C ILE A 65 15.43 -7.34 -4.16
N ASP A 66 15.79 -8.62 -4.25
CA ASP A 66 17.18 -9.07 -4.36
C ASP A 66 17.84 -8.62 -5.68
N GLU A 67 17.08 -8.57 -6.77
CA GLU A 67 17.55 -8.06 -8.07
C GLU A 67 18.09 -6.61 -7.99
N LEU A 68 17.61 -5.82 -7.02
CA LEU A 68 18.04 -4.42 -6.87
C LEU A 68 19.40 -4.25 -6.15
N ASN A 69 19.86 -5.26 -5.42
CA ASN A 69 21.14 -5.24 -4.68
C ASN A 69 21.31 -4.01 -3.77
N LEU A 70 20.28 -3.59 -3.06
CA LEU A 70 20.31 -2.41 -2.18
C LEU A 70 21.01 -2.75 -0.86
N LEU A 71 22.20 -2.17 -0.62
CA LEU A 71 23.04 -2.44 0.55
C LEU A 71 22.43 -1.93 1.87
N ASN A 72 21.58 -0.93 1.82
CA ASN A 72 20.89 -0.34 2.99
C ASN A 72 19.51 -0.95 3.27
N LEU A 73 19.17 -2.07 2.61
CA LEU A 73 17.89 -2.75 2.78
C LEU A 73 18.01 -3.94 3.75
N THR A 74 17.07 -4.03 4.67
CA THR A 74 16.92 -5.16 5.61
C THR A 74 15.55 -5.80 5.42
N ARG A 75 15.52 -7.14 5.33
CA ARG A 75 14.29 -7.94 5.22
C ARG A 75 14.03 -8.69 6.52
N THR A 76 12.82 -8.60 7.02
CA THR A 76 12.43 -9.28 8.27
C THR A 76 11.05 -9.92 8.10
N TYR A 77 10.95 -11.21 8.44
CA TYR A 77 9.64 -11.85 8.54
C TYR A 77 8.87 -11.30 9.73
N ALA A 78 7.64 -10.88 9.49
CA ALA A 78 6.77 -10.37 10.53
C ALA A 78 5.31 -10.64 10.17
N HIS A 79 4.70 -11.60 10.87
CA HIS A 79 3.30 -11.94 10.67
C HIS A 79 2.44 -11.44 11.81
N PHE A 80 1.34 -10.80 11.46
CA PHE A 80 0.33 -10.34 12.38
C PHE A 80 -1.05 -10.76 11.88
N PRO A 81 -1.82 -11.52 12.66
CA PRO A 81 -3.16 -11.93 12.27
C PRO A 81 -4.15 -10.77 12.17
N ASP A 82 -3.94 -9.70 12.95
CA ASP A 82 -4.73 -8.46 12.89
C ASP A 82 -3.90 -7.32 12.28
N PRO A 83 -4.44 -6.58 11.29
CA PRO A 83 -3.75 -5.45 10.70
C PRO A 83 -3.68 -4.20 11.59
N MET A 84 -4.42 -4.16 12.70
CA MET A 84 -4.38 -3.03 13.63
C MET A 84 -3.08 -3.00 14.42
N ASN A 85 -2.53 -1.82 14.63
CA ASN A 85 -1.28 -1.58 15.36
C ASN A 85 -0.02 -2.26 14.80
N GLN A 86 -0.09 -2.90 13.63
CA GLN A 86 1.09 -3.55 13.05
C GLN A 86 2.25 -2.59 12.86
N VAL A 87 1.99 -1.41 12.29
CA VAL A 87 3.04 -0.41 12.04
C VAL A 87 3.64 0.08 13.34
N THR A 88 2.83 0.24 14.39
CA THR A 88 3.31 0.58 15.74
C THR A 88 4.29 -0.47 16.25
N VAL A 89 3.92 -1.73 16.20
CA VAL A 89 4.77 -2.85 16.65
C VAL A 89 6.04 -2.95 15.81
N LEU A 90 5.93 -2.89 14.48
CA LEU A 90 7.09 -2.96 13.59
C LEU A 90 8.12 -1.86 13.88
N ILE A 91 7.66 -0.66 14.16
CA ILE A 91 8.57 0.46 14.45
C ILE A 91 9.08 0.41 15.89
N ASN A 92 8.19 0.32 16.87
CA ASN A 92 8.56 0.45 18.26
C ASN A 92 9.32 -0.77 18.82
N ASP A 93 8.97 -1.98 18.35
CA ASP A 93 9.50 -3.23 18.92
C ASP A 93 10.63 -3.84 18.07
N PHE A 94 10.69 -3.52 16.76
CA PHE A 94 11.73 -4.08 15.88
C PHE A 94 12.73 -3.04 15.38
N VAL A 95 12.30 -1.83 14.99
CA VAL A 95 13.22 -0.85 14.41
C VAL A 95 13.92 -0.05 15.48
N LEU A 96 13.19 0.62 16.37
CA LEU A 96 13.78 1.53 17.35
C LEU A 96 14.72 0.86 18.36
N PRO A 97 14.48 -0.38 18.83
CA PRO A 97 15.41 -1.02 19.78
C PRO A 97 16.71 -1.54 19.13
N ASN A 98 16.69 -1.83 17.83
CA ASN A 98 17.78 -2.52 17.15
C ASN A 98 18.63 -1.63 16.25
N TYR A 99 18.19 -0.40 16.00
CA TYR A 99 18.88 0.53 15.11
C TYR A 99 18.97 1.91 15.72
N GLU A 100 19.96 2.69 15.29
CA GLU A 100 20.06 4.08 15.70
C GLU A 100 18.79 4.84 15.33
N LYS A 101 18.28 5.64 16.28
CA LYS A 101 17.05 6.41 16.09
C LYS A 101 17.17 7.34 14.87
N PRO A 102 16.29 7.27 13.88
CA PRO A 102 16.29 8.18 12.75
C PRO A 102 15.68 9.53 13.11
N ASP A 103 15.87 10.52 12.24
CA ASP A 103 15.14 11.79 12.32
C ASP A 103 13.70 11.63 11.81
N LEU A 104 13.52 10.76 10.81
CA LEU A 104 12.25 10.54 10.11
C LEU A 104 12.05 9.07 9.80
N ILE A 105 10.83 8.59 10.02
CA ILE A 105 10.35 7.30 9.51
C ILE A 105 9.22 7.56 8.50
N VAL A 106 9.28 6.91 7.35
CA VAL A 106 8.23 6.94 6.33
C VAL A 106 7.70 5.53 6.12
N PHE A 107 6.41 5.33 6.41
CA PHE A 107 5.74 4.06 6.16
C PHE A 107 5.08 4.05 4.78
N LEU A 108 5.27 2.94 4.04
CA LEU A 108 4.76 2.71 2.69
C LEU A 108 4.19 1.30 2.53
N GLU A 109 3.33 1.12 1.55
CA GLU A 109 2.95 -0.19 1.00
C GLU A 109 3.66 -0.43 -0.34
N PRO A 110 3.87 -1.70 -0.76
CA PRO A 110 4.71 -2.04 -1.92
C PRO A 110 4.18 -1.57 -3.27
N ASP A 111 2.91 -1.20 -3.35
CA ASP A 111 2.24 -0.65 -4.53
C ASP A 111 2.16 0.88 -4.55
N MET A 112 2.89 1.53 -3.65
CA MET A 112 2.99 3.00 -3.58
C MET A 112 4.29 3.46 -4.19
N VAL A 113 4.22 4.31 -5.21
CA VAL A 113 5.38 4.80 -5.96
C VAL A 113 5.41 6.33 -5.97
N TRP A 114 6.56 6.90 -5.67
CA TRP A 114 6.76 8.34 -5.65
C TRP A 114 7.20 8.90 -6.99
N ARG A 115 6.67 10.07 -7.33
CA ARG A 115 7.37 11.01 -8.20
C ARG A 115 8.43 11.73 -7.37
N LYS A 116 9.57 11.96 -7.97
CA LYS A 116 10.73 12.58 -7.31
C LYS A 116 10.41 13.95 -6.73
N ASP A 117 9.72 14.81 -7.48
CA ASP A 117 9.36 16.15 -7.06
C ASP A 117 8.40 16.15 -5.87
N HIS A 118 7.40 15.26 -5.86
CA HIS A 118 6.48 15.10 -4.74
C HIS A 118 7.16 14.55 -3.48
N LEU A 119 8.08 13.59 -3.63
CA LEU A 119 8.86 13.09 -2.49
C LEU A 119 9.74 14.19 -1.89
N LEU A 120 10.47 14.93 -2.72
CA LEU A 120 11.30 16.04 -2.26
C LEU A 120 10.47 17.12 -1.57
N HIS A 121 9.32 17.47 -2.14
CA HIS A 121 8.41 18.41 -1.50
C HIS A 121 7.93 17.91 -0.13
N ALA A 122 7.54 16.62 -0.03
CA ALA A 122 7.11 16.04 1.23
C ALA A 122 8.23 16.04 2.28
N LEU A 123 9.46 15.67 1.91
CA LEU A 123 10.62 15.66 2.81
C LEU A 123 11.02 17.07 3.31
N ASN A 124 10.72 18.12 2.53
CA ASN A 124 10.98 19.50 2.90
C ASN A 124 9.82 20.17 3.65
N SER A 125 8.66 19.54 3.73
CA SER A 125 7.42 20.11 4.29
C SER A 125 6.94 19.36 5.54
N LEU A 126 7.88 18.77 6.30
CA LEU A 126 7.54 17.91 7.44
C LEU A 126 6.90 18.70 8.58
N PRO A 127 5.72 18.32 9.03
CA PRO A 127 5.12 18.84 10.26
C PRO A 127 5.81 18.26 11.51
N ASP A 128 5.45 18.84 12.67
CA ASP A 128 6.17 18.60 13.93
C ASP A 128 6.13 17.15 14.44
N HIS A 129 5.08 16.39 14.14
CA HIS A 129 4.91 15.04 14.70
C HIS A 129 4.61 13.98 13.64
N ILE A 130 3.35 13.83 13.28
CA ILE A 130 2.86 12.83 12.32
C ILE A 130 2.09 13.55 11.22
N SER A 131 2.33 13.11 10.01
CA SER A 131 1.63 13.61 8.83
C SER A 131 1.43 12.51 7.82
N TYR A 132 0.60 12.77 6.83
CA TYR A 132 0.45 11.86 5.70
C TYR A 132 0.47 12.61 4.37
N VAL A 133 0.78 11.89 3.33
CA VAL A 133 0.62 12.31 1.95
C VAL A 133 -0.58 11.58 1.36
N ALA A 134 -1.48 12.31 0.69
CA ALA A 134 -2.63 11.70 0.04
C ALA A 134 -2.20 10.83 -1.15
N GLN A 135 -2.95 9.75 -1.38
CA GLN A 135 -2.69 8.88 -2.53
C GLN A 135 -3.57 9.21 -3.73
N VAL A 136 -3.00 9.05 -4.91
CA VAL A 136 -3.72 8.92 -6.18
C VAL A 136 -3.92 7.44 -6.46
N GLU A 137 -5.13 6.95 -6.32
CA GLU A 137 -5.45 5.54 -6.64
C GLU A 137 -5.66 5.40 -8.14
N LEU A 138 -4.76 4.71 -8.81
CA LEU A 138 -4.86 4.40 -10.22
C LEU A 138 -5.76 3.18 -10.44
N TRP A 139 -6.48 3.17 -11.58
CA TRP A 139 -7.48 2.15 -11.85
C TRP A 139 -7.18 1.39 -13.14
N ARG A 140 -7.04 0.06 -13.05
CA ARG A 140 -6.83 -0.89 -14.14
C ARG A 140 -5.55 -0.62 -14.95
N THR A 141 -5.36 0.62 -15.36
CA THR A 141 -4.14 1.12 -16.00
C THR A 141 -3.76 2.49 -15.43
N PRO A 142 -2.51 2.93 -15.58
CA PRO A 142 -2.10 4.24 -15.08
C PRO A 142 -2.74 5.44 -15.79
N GLN A 143 -3.50 5.21 -16.85
CA GLN A 143 -4.21 6.25 -17.59
C GLN A 143 -5.53 6.67 -16.93
N PHE A 144 -5.96 5.95 -15.91
CA PHE A 144 -7.20 6.22 -15.19
C PHE A 144 -6.97 6.22 -13.69
N ARG A 145 -7.71 7.05 -12.99
CA ARG A 145 -7.70 7.10 -11.53
C ARG A 145 -9.11 7.04 -10.95
N ILE A 146 -9.20 6.64 -9.71
CA ILE A 146 -10.41 6.79 -8.93
C ILE A 146 -10.52 8.26 -8.54
N PRO A 147 -11.70 8.91 -8.69
CA PRO A 147 -11.90 10.29 -8.24
C PRO A 147 -11.54 10.45 -6.78
N GLU A 148 -10.97 11.59 -6.43
CA GLU A 148 -10.61 11.88 -5.05
C GLU A 148 -11.79 11.65 -4.12
N ARG A 149 -11.61 10.70 -3.26
CA ARG A 149 -12.44 10.53 -2.08
C ARG A 149 -11.76 11.20 -0.92
N SER A 150 -12.50 11.45 0.11
CA SER A 150 -11.94 11.94 1.36
C SER A 150 -10.50 11.44 1.53
N ARG A 151 -9.56 12.35 1.66
CA ARG A 151 -8.10 12.21 1.79
C ARG A 151 -7.70 10.87 2.40
N ARG A 152 -7.48 9.85 1.56
CA ARG A 152 -6.92 8.57 2.02
C ARG A 152 -5.43 8.76 2.27
N PRO A 153 -4.94 8.39 3.45
CA PRO A 153 -3.50 8.34 3.68
C PRO A 153 -2.84 7.38 2.70
N GLY A 154 -1.82 7.86 2.01
CA GLY A 154 -0.85 7.04 1.32
C GLY A 154 0.37 6.81 2.21
N ALA A 155 1.46 7.55 1.98
CA ALA A 155 2.63 7.49 2.85
C ALA A 155 2.39 8.22 4.18
N ILE A 156 2.85 7.62 5.29
CA ILE A 156 2.80 8.20 6.63
C ILE A 156 4.20 8.59 7.07
N PHE A 157 4.33 9.82 7.57
CA PHE A 157 5.58 10.42 8.02
C PHE A 157 5.56 10.56 9.54
N TYR A 158 6.52 9.96 10.22
CA TYR A 158 6.73 10.10 11.67
C TYR A 158 8.01 10.89 11.93
N ASN A 159 7.88 12.12 12.39
CA ASN A 159 9.01 12.97 12.76
C ASN A 159 9.58 12.52 14.11
N MET A 160 10.60 11.70 14.08
CA MET A 160 11.19 11.07 15.26
C MET A 160 12.03 12.02 16.12
N LYS A 161 12.31 13.25 15.65
CA LYS A 161 12.92 14.27 16.50
C LYS A 161 12.00 14.66 17.66
N ASN A 162 10.69 14.63 17.40
CA ASN A 162 9.65 15.03 18.34
C ASN A 162 8.86 13.85 18.93
N LEU A 163 9.17 12.62 18.52
CA LEU A 163 8.54 11.40 18.99
C LEU A 163 9.58 10.46 19.59
N SER A 164 9.32 9.95 20.81
CA SER A 164 10.11 8.85 21.38
C SER A 164 9.69 7.47 20.83
N GLN A 165 8.40 7.32 20.56
CA GLN A 165 7.75 6.15 19.97
C GLN A 165 6.60 6.61 19.08
N ILE A 166 6.17 5.77 18.14
CA ILE A 166 4.94 6.05 17.41
C ILE A 166 3.72 5.60 18.22
N PRO A 167 2.63 6.38 18.17
CA PRO A 167 1.39 6.02 18.86
C PRO A 167 0.71 4.81 18.19
N PRO A 168 -0.32 4.23 18.84
CA PRO A 168 -1.16 3.20 18.23
C PRO A 168 -1.72 3.67 16.88
N THR A 169 -1.60 2.81 15.86
CA THR A 169 -1.99 3.11 14.49
C THR A 169 -3.17 2.27 14.03
N GLY A 170 -3.94 2.80 13.11
CA GLY A 170 -4.88 2.03 12.31
C GLY A 170 -4.16 1.10 11.32
N ARG A 171 -4.95 0.40 10.52
CA ARG A 171 -4.47 -0.52 9.49
C ARG A 171 -3.49 0.14 8.52
N ASP A 172 -3.75 1.38 8.14
CA ASP A 172 -2.98 2.11 7.12
C ASP A 172 -1.75 2.83 7.72
N GLY A 173 -1.37 2.47 8.96
CA GLY A 173 -0.25 3.09 9.65
C GLY A 173 -0.55 4.49 10.21
N CYS A 174 -1.72 5.05 9.95
CA CYS A 174 -2.12 6.36 10.43
C CYS A 174 -2.80 6.27 11.80
N PRO A 175 -2.48 7.13 12.77
CA PRO A 175 -3.25 7.21 14.02
C PRO A 175 -4.70 7.60 13.78
N ALA A 176 -5.61 7.04 14.56
CA ALA A 176 -7.03 7.39 14.49
C ALA A 176 -7.36 8.59 15.40
N PRO A 177 -8.25 9.49 14.99
CA PRO A 177 -8.87 9.59 13.67
C PRO A 177 -7.94 10.30 12.66
N VAL A 178 -7.90 9.79 11.44
CA VAL A 178 -7.09 10.33 10.33
C VAL A 178 -7.35 11.83 10.09
N SER A 179 -8.58 12.29 10.31
CA SER A 179 -8.97 13.70 10.14
C SER A 179 -8.20 14.67 11.03
N ARG A 180 -7.53 14.18 12.07
CA ARG A 180 -6.69 15.02 12.97
C ARG A 180 -5.21 15.02 12.58
N VAL A 181 -4.82 14.20 11.63
CA VAL A 181 -3.45 14.14 11.15
C VAL A 181 -3.29 15.12 9.98
N PRO A 182 -2.30 16.02 10.02
CA PRO A 182 -2.10 16.99 8.95
C PRO A 182 -1.66 16.29 7.65
N ALA A 183 -2.20 16.77 6.54
CA ALA A 183 -1.79 16.33 5.20
C ALA A 183 -0.66 17.21 4.68
N ILE A 184 0.39 16.60 4.16
CA ILE A 184 1.42 17.29 3.37
C ILE A 184 0.84 17.52 1.97
N PRO A 185 1.04 18.70 1.35
CA PRO A 185 0.52 19.01 0.01
C PRO A 185 1.39 18.37 -1.09
N ALA A 186 1.48 17.06 -1.06
CA ALA A 186 2.14 16.19 -2.04
C ALA A 186 1.24 15.01 -2.34
N LEU A 187 1.58 14.23 -3.36
CA LEU A 187 0.83 13.05 -3.78
C LEU A 187 1.76 11.85 -3.95
N ILE A 188 1.25 10.67 -3.59
CA ILE A 188 1.88 9.38 -3.91
C ILE A 188 0.94 8.55 -4.79
N HIS A 189 1.47 7.88 -5.79
CA HIS A 189 0.70 7.04 -6.69
C HIS A 189 0.51 5.66 -6.08
N ASN A 190 -0.73 5.20 -5.99
CA ASN A 190 -1.09 3.87 -5.54
C ASN A 190 -1.56 3.03 -6.74
N PHE A 191 -0.81 1.97 -7.03
CA PHE A 191 -1.06 1.03 -8.12
C PHE A 191 -1.85 -0.20 -7.69
N GLY A 192 -2.48 -0.16 -6.53
CA GLY A 192 -3.20 -1.30 -5.94
C GLY A 192 -4.28 -1.92 -6.82
N PHE A 193 -4.83 -1.14 -7.77
CA PHE A 193 -5.79 -1.63 -8.77
C PHE A 193 -5.19 -1.79 -10.17
N CYS A 194 -3.89 -1.57 -10.36
CA CYS A 194 -3.17 -1.75 -11.62
C CYS A 194 -2.32 -3.02 -11.65
N MET A 195 -2.45 -3.89 -10.67
CA MET A 195 -1.69 -5.13 -10.55
C MET A 195 -2.01 -6.12 -11.67
N SER A 196 -1.16 -7.12 -11.84
CA SER A 196 -1.45 -8.29 -12.67
C SER A 196 -2.75 -8.96 -12.26
N GLU A 197 -3.40 -9.67 -13.17
CA GLU A 197 -4.67 -10.37 -12.92
C GLU A 197 -4.58 -11.31 -11.73
N ARG A 198 -3.47 -12.05 -11.63
CA ARG A 198 -3.20 -12.94 -10.51
C ARG A 198 -3.17 -12.19 -9.18
N ASN A 199 -2.40 -11.12 -9.08
CA ASN A 199 -2.28 -10.34 -7.85
C ASN A 199 -3.57 -9.63 -7.48
N MET A 200 -4.30 -9.14 -8.48
CA MET A 200 -5.61 -8.52 -8.27
C MET A 200 -6.61 -9.51 -7.66
N LEU A 201 -6.71 -10.71 -8.24
CA LEU A 201 -7.58 -11.77 -7.72
C LEU A 201 -7.22 -12.13 -6.27
N TRP A 202 -5.95 -12.42 -6.02
CA TRP A 202 -5.51 -12.88 -4.70
C TRP A 202 -5.56 -11.77 -3.65
N LYS A 203 -5.07 -10.59 -3.94
CA LYS A 203 -5.03 -9.46 -2.99
C LYS A 203 -6.43 -8.99 -2.62
N HIS A 204 -7.26 -8.72 -3.60
CA HIS A 204 -8.52 -8.03 -3.35
C HIS A 204 -9.70 -8.97 -3.10
N ILE A 205 -9.72 -10.13 -3.72
CA ILE A 205 -10.84 -11.07 -3.61
C ILE A 205 -10.54 -12.18 -2.61
N LEU A 206 -9.50 -12.95 -2.85
CA LEU A 206 -9.30 -14.18 -2.09
C LEU A 206 -8.68 -13.92 -0.71
N ALA A 207 -7.57 -13.20 -0.62
CA ALA A 207 -6.90 -13.02 0.65
C ALA A 207 -7.47 -11.85 1.48
N LEU A 208 -7.54 -10.64 0.90
CA LEU A 208 -8.00 -9.46 1.63
C LEU A 208 -9.52 -9.32 1.63
N GLY A 209 -10.20 -9.73 0.57
CA GLY A 209 -11.65 -9.69 0.47
C GLY A 209 -12.30 -10.55 1.56
N PHE A 210 -11.84 -11.78 1.73
CA PHE A 210 -12.38 -12.70 2.74
C PHE A 210 -11.99 -12.33 4.17
N ALA A 211 -10.79 -11.81 4.41
CA ALA A 211 -10.43 -11.26 5.72
C ALA A 211 -11.34 -10.10 6.15
N ARG A 212 -11.89 -9.35 5.19
CA ARG A 212 -12.87 -8.27 5.45
C ARG A 212 -14.27 -8.79 5.80
N LYS A 213 -14.62 -10.03 5.46
CA LYS A 213 -15.88 -10.67 5.87
C LYS A 213 -16.10 -10.62 7.38
N ILE A 214 -15.02 -10.67 8.15
CA ILE A 214 -15.06 -10.61 9.62
C ILE A 214 -15.59 -9.24 10.13
N ARG A 215 -15.75 -8.24 9.25
CA ARG A 215 -16.12 -6.86 9.60
C ARG A 215 -17.37 -6.34 8.86
N ASP A 216 -18.40 -7.14 8.73
CA ASP A 216 -19.73 -6.75 8.17
C ASP A 216 -19.75 -6.37 6.68
N ARG A 217 -18.70 -6.67 5.91
CA ARG A 217 -18.67 -6.40 4.48
C ARG A 217 -18.56 -7.70 3.70
N VAL A 218 -19.57 -8.01 2.90
CA VAL A 218 -19.54 -9.18 2.02
C VAL A 218 -18.76 -8.81 0.76
N PRO A 219 -17.63 -9.49 0.44
CA PRO A 219 -16.95 -9.29 -0.84
C PRO A 219 -17.90 -9.57 -2.00
N ASN A 220 -17.83 -8.75 -3.03
CA ASN A 220 -18.50 -9.03 -4.29
C ASN A 220 -17.67 -10.04 -5.08
N GLU A 221 -18.05 -11.32 -5.04
CA GLU A 221 -17.28 -12.40 -5.70
C GLU A 221 -17.21 -12.24 -7.22
N ASP A 222 -18.20 -11.57 -7.80
CA ASP A 222 -18.24 -11.30 -9.24
C ASP A 222 -17.43 -10.04 -9.64
N TRP A 223 -16.99 -9.26 -8.66
CA TRP A 223 -16.34 -7.98 -8.92
C TRP A 223 -15.12 -8.12 -9.84
N TYR A 224 -14.27 -9.13 -9.57
CA TYR A 224 -13.05 -9.35 -10.34
C TYR A 224 -13.32 -9.50 -11.84
N GLU A 225 -14.28 -10.32 -12.20
CA GLU A 225 -14.62 -10.59 -13.61
C GLU A 225 -15.46 -9.47 -14.22
N LYS A 226 -16.50 -9.02 -13.51
CA LYS A 226 -17.51 -8.11 -14.06
C LYS A 226 -17.13 -6.63 -13.98
N LYS A 227 -16.24 -6.26 -13.06
CA LYS A 227 -15.88 -4.86 -12.80
C LYS A 227 -14.43 -4.53 -13.09
N TRP A 228 -13.51 -5.44 -12.77
CA TRP A 228 -12.10 -5.16 -12.94
C TRP A 228 -11.54 -5.77 -14.25
N LEU A 229 -11.75 -7.06 -14.49
CA LEU A 229 -11.20 -7.75 -15.67
C LEU A 229 -11.85 -7.27 -16.97
N SER A 230 -13.19 -7.21 -16.98
CA SER A 230 -13.99 -6.72 -18.11
C SER A 230 -14.20 -5.21 -18.12
N TRP A 231 -13.45 -4.46 -17.31
CA TRP A 231 -13.61 -3.02 -17.26
C TRP A 231 -13.25 -2.36 -18.59
N ASP A 232 -14.13 -1.47 -18.99
CA ASP A 232 -13.98 -0.62 -20.16
C ASP A 232 -14.53 0.77 -19.82
N PHE A 233 -13.78 1.82 -20.19
CA PHE A 233 -14.10 3.18 -19.81
C PHE A 233 -15.45 3.65 -20.35
N GLU A 234 -15.77 3.29 -21.60
CA GLU A 234 -16.98 3.76 -22.29
C GLU A 234 -18.22 2.95 -21.89
N THR A 235 -18.07 1.66 -21.65
CA THR A 235 -19.21 0.75 -21.55
C THR A 235 -19.48 0.24 -20.15
N ASN A 236 -18.44 0.10 -19.29
CA ASN A 236 -18.57 -0.53 -17.96
C ASN A 236 -17.92 0.29 -16.82
N ASN A 237 -17.82 1.60 -16.97
CA ASN A 237 -17.17 2.49 -15.98
C ASN A 237 -18.18 3.02 -14.96
N LYS A 238 -18.80 2.12 -14.15
CA LYS A 238 -19.74 2.50 -13.11
C LYS A 238 -19.79 1.46 -11.98
N ASN A 239 -20.05 1.94 -10.75
CA ASN A 239 -20.19 1.10 -9.56
C ASN A 239 -19.02 0.12 -9.42
N LEU A 240 -17.80 0.64 -9.36
CA LEU A 240 -16.54 -0.13 -9.37
C LEU A 240 -16.18 -0.68 -7.99
N GLU A 241 -17.03 -0.57 -6.99
CA GLU A 241 -16.74 -0.98 -5.61
C GLU A 241 -16.61 -2.51 -5.47
N ILE A 242 -15.65 -2.94 -4.67
CA ILE A 242 -15.33 -4.35 -4.43
C ILE A 242 -16.38 -5.04 -3.56
N SER A 243 -16.95 -4.31 -2.60
CA SER A 243 -17.83 -4.87 -1.56
C SER A 243 -19.28 -4.47 -1.77
N ILE A 244 -20.18 -5.40 -1.60
CA ILE A 244 -21.62 -5.12 -1.57
C ILE A 244 -21.93 -4.18 -0.40
N GLY A 245 -22.80 -3.19 -0.63
CA GLY A 245 -23.12 -2.15 0.35
C GLY A 245 -22.21 -0.93 0.32
N HIS A 246 -21.25 -0.89 -0.62
CA HIS A 246 -20.31 0.22 -0.83
C HIS A 246 -20.20 0.64 -2.30
N GLU A 247 -21.22 0.38 -3.07
CA GLU A 247 -21.27 0.57 -4.53
C GLU A 247 -20.99 2.03 -4.96
N HIS A 248 -21.12 2.97 -4.02
CA HIS A 248 -20.85 4.38 -4.28
C HIS A 248 -19.42 4.82 -3.87
N TRP A 249 -18.64 3.93 -3.30
CA TRP A 249 -17.26 4.28 -2.90
C TRP A 249 -16.34 4.43 -4.10
N ILE A 250 -16.52 3.60 -5.13
CA ILE A 250 -15.84 3.73 -6.42
C ILE A 250 -16.91 3.89 -7.50
N PRO A 251 -17.49 5.10 -7.65
CA PRO A 251 -18.59 5.31 -8.59
C PRO A 251 -18.15 5.07 -10.04
N CYS A 252 -16.96 5.54 -10.41
CA CYS A 252 -16.34 5.38 -11.72
C CYS A 252 -14.85 5.70 -11.65
N ALA A 253 -14.09 5.36 -12.68
CA ALA A 253 -12.76 5.90 -12.92
C ALA A 253 -12.85 7.13 -13.84
N ILE A 254 -11.87 8.01 -13.74
CA ILE A 254 -11.73 9.20 -14.62
C ILE A 254 -10.35 9.18 -15.25
N PRO A 255 -10.16 9.84 -16.42
CA PRO A 255 -8.84 9.97 -17.02
C PRO A 255 -7.82 10.57 -16.03
N TYR A 256 -6.61 10.03 -16.04
CA TYR A 256 -5.46 10.58 -15.33
C TYR A 256 -4.51 11.18 -16.36
N THR A 257 -4.25 12.47 -16.21
CA THR A 257 -3.49 13.27 -17.20
C THR A 257 -2.16 13.77 -16.65
N ASP A 258 -1.94 13.63 -15.34
CA ASP A 258 -0.69 14.05 -14.73
C ASP A 258 0.45 13.05 -15.01
N GLU A 259 1.68 13.47 -14.79
CA GLU A 259 2.85 12.62 -14.99
C GLU A 259 2.90 11.47 -13.99
N LEU A 260 3.29 10.29 -14.48
CA LEU A 260 3.57 9.12 -13.66
C LEU A 260 4.95 9.22 -13.00
N PRO A 261 5.20 8.45 -11.93
CA PRO A 261 6.54 8.29 -11.37
C PRO A 261 7.56 7.84 -12.43
N GLU A 262 8.76 8.38 -12.37
CA GLU A 262 9.85 8.15 -13.33
C GLU A 262 10.31 6.68 -13.36
N THR A 263 10.08 5.95 -12.27
CA THR A 263 10.41 4.52 -12.13
C THR A 263 9.37 3.57 -12.73
N ILE A 264 8.25 4.12 -13.23
CA ILE A 264 7.19 3.33 -13.86
C ILE A 264 7.40 3.29 -15.37
N THR A 265 7.66 2.09 -15.87
CA THR A 265 7.62 1.81 -17.31
C THR A 265 6.35 1.06 -17.60
N TRP A 266 5.37 1.72 -18.23
CA TRP A 266 4.13 1.11 -18.63
C TRP A 266 4.10 0.91 -20.15
N THR A 267 4.25 -0.34 -20.55
CA THR A 267 4.02 -0.74 -21.94
C THR A 267 2.53 -1.07 -22.11
N LYS A 268 1.90 -0.39 -23.08
CA LYS A 268 0.47 -0.61 -23.43
C LYS A 268 0.23 -2.00 -23.98
#